data_ead302e9cefd0c7620d0aad84ff73597
#
_entry.id   ead302e9cefd0c7620d0aad84ff73597
#
_cell.length_a   1.000
_cell.length_b   1.000
_cell.length_c   1.000
_cell.angle_alpha   90.00
_cell.angle_beta   90.00
_cell.angle_gamma   90.00
#
_symmetry.space_group_name_H-M   'P 1'
#
loop_
_entity.id
_entity.type
_entity.pdbx_description
1 polymer ?
#
loop_
_entity_poly.entity_id
_entity_poly.type
_entity_poly.pdbx_seq_one_letter_code
_entity_poly.pdbx_strand_id
1 'polypeptide(L)' 'MPPIALIRRNYIIKKLLKSGAVSAEHAVSFKEAGVFNPEGFPFITTRLLKQGVLKTSDGVRYYLDTTKL' A
#
# COMPACT_ATOMS: atom_id res chain seq x y z
N MET A 1 -10.44 13.26 -16.06
CA MET A 1 -9.35 12.30 -15.86
C MET A 1 -9.03 12.21 -14.39
N PRO A 2 -9.03 11.03 -13.78
CA PRO A 2 -8.70 10.92 -12.36
C PRO A 2 -7.23 11.30 -12.13
N PRO A 3 -6.89 11.88 -10.97
CA PRO A 3 -5.50 12.20 -10.64
C PRO A 3 -4.68 10.92 -10.49
N ILE A 4 -3.41 11.00 -10.93
CA ILE A 4 -2.52 9.84 -10.88
C ILE A 4 -2.36 9.32 -9.43
N ALA A 5 -2.45 10.20 -8.45
CA ALA A 5 -2.37 9.81 -7.04
C ALA A 5 -3.50 8.84 -6.67
N LEU A 6 -4.71 9.09 -7.15
CA LEU A 6 -5.86 8.22 -6.89
C LEU A 6 -5.70 6.86 -7.59
N ILE A 7 -5.22 6.87 -8.83
CA ILE A 7 -4.98 5.65 -9.59
C ILE A 7 -3.95 4.79 -8.88
N ARG A 8 -2.82 5.38 -8.49
CA ARG A 8 -1.74 4.65 -7.82
C ARG A 8 -2.18 4.14 -6.45
N ARG A 9 -2.91 4.98 -5.69
CA ARG A 9 -3.47 4.59 -4.39
C ARG A 9 -4.34 3.33 -4.54
N ASN A 10 -5.29 3.38 -5.45
CA ASN A 10 -6.22 2.27 -5.65
C ASN A 10 -5.49 1.01 -6.14
N TYR A 11 -4.48 1.18 -6.97
CA TYR A 11 -3.66 0.08 -7.45
C TYR A 11 -2.91 -0.62 -6.31
N ILE A 12 -2.28 0.17 -5.42
CA ILE A 12 -1.56 -0.37 -4.26
C ILE A 12 -2.52 -1.12 -3.33
N ILE A 13 -3.66 -0.52 -3.03
CA ILE A 13 -4.67 -1.13 -2.17
C ILE A 13 -5.12 -2.47 -2.75
N LYS A 14 -5.43 -2.49 -4.03
CA LYS A 14 -5.88 -3.72 -4.70
C LYS A 14 -4.83 -4.82 -4.63
N LYS A 15 -3.56 -4.48 -4.86
CA LYS A 15 -2.47 -5.46 -4.83
C LYS A 15 -2.25 -6.02 -3.42
N LEU A 16 -2.31 -5.18 -2.41
CA LEU A 16 -2.15 -5.64 -1.03
C LEU A 16 -3.34 -6.47 -0.57
N LEU A 17 -4.56 -6.09 -0.93
CA LEU A 17 -5.74 -6.90 -0.62
C LEU A 17 -5.63 -8.28 -1.26
N LYS A 18 -5.22 -8.33 -2.51
CA LYS A 18 -5.06 -9.58 -3.24
C LYS A 18 -3.98 -10.47 -2.62
N SER A 19 -2.97 -9.87 -2.01
CA SER A 19 -1.90 -10.59 -1.33
C SER A 19 -2.28 -11.00 0.10
N GLY A 20 -3.45 -10.58 0.59
CA GLY A 20 -3.89 -10.86 1.96
C GLY A 20 -3.19 -10.02 3.02
N ALA A 21 -2.55 -8.91 2.64
CA ALA A 21 -1.78 -8.06 3.54
C ALA A 21 -2.71 -7.10 4.30
N VAL A 22 -3.52 -7.65 5.20
CA VAL A 22 -4.51 -6.89 5.97
C VAL A 22 -4.23 -6.91 7.47
N SER A 23 -3.07 -7.40 7.86
CA SER A 23 -2.61 -7.42 9.26
C SER A 23 -1.09 -7.40 9.28
N ALA A 24 -0.52 -7.06 10.43
CA ALA A 24 0.93 -7.02 10.59
C ALA A 24 1.57 -8.39 10.33
N GLU A 25 0.86 -9.47 10.67
CA GLU A 25 1.35 -10.83 10.47
C GLU A 25 1.45 -11.22 8.99
N HIS A 26 0.66 -10.58 8.14
CA HIS A 26 0.60 -10.85 6.71
C HIS A 26 1.18 -9.73 5.88
N ALA A 27 1.94 -8.83 6.50
CA ALA A 27 2.57 -7.71 5.79
C ALA A 27 3.53 -8.23 4.71
N VAL A 28 3.51 -7.57 3.57
CA VAL A 28 4.36 -7.90 2.42
C VAL A 28 5.01 -6.63 1.88
N SER A 29 6.17 -6.77 1.22
CA SER A 29 6.76 -5.67 0.49
C SER A 29 5.92 -5.42 -0.78
N PHE A 30 6.03 -4.23 -1.35
CA PHE A 30 5.35 -3.93 -2.60
C PHE A 30 5.83 -4.87 -3.72
N LYS A 31 7.10 -5.22 -3.72
CA LYS A 31 7.64 -6.16 -4.68
C LYS A 31 7.01 -7.54 -4.54
N GLU A 32 6.88 -8.02 -3.32
CA GLU A 32 6.24 -9.31 -3.03
C GLU A 32 4.77 -9.31 -3.43
N ALA A 33 4.10 -8.17 -3.29
CA ALA A 33 2.69 -8.03 -3.67
C ALA A 33 2.49 -7.88 -5.18
N GLY A 34 3.57 -7.78 -5.95
CA GLY A 34 3.49 -7.62 -7.40
C GLY A 34 3.18 -6.20 -7.83
N VAL A 35 3.48 -5.21 -7.01
CA VAL A 35 3.27 -3.81 -7.35
C VAL A 35 4.27 -3.39 -8.43
N PHE A 36 3.77 -2.89 -9.56
CA PHE A 36 4.61 -2.37 -10.62
C PHE A 36 5.35 -1.13 -10.11
N ASN A 37 6.65 -1.06 -10.39
CA ASN A 37 7.51 0.04 -9.97
C ASN A 37 7.35 0.31 -8.46
N PRO A 38 7.75 -0.65 -7.59
CA PRO A 38 7.45 -0.56 -6.16
C PRO A 38 8.04 0.66 -5.46
N GLU A 39 9.12 1.23 -6.00
CA GLU A 39 9.76 2.42 -5.45
C GLU A 39 9.24 3.71 -6.09
N GLY A 40 8.36 3.59 -7.09
CA GLY A 40 7.78 4.75 -7.76
C GLY A 40 6.75 5.44 -6.90
N PHE A 41 6.60 6.75 -7.13
CA PHE A 41 5.59 7.57 -6.46
C PHE A 41 5.70 7.51 -4.93
N PRO A 42 6.89 7.78 -4.35
CA PRO A 42 7.06 7.66 -2.89
C PRO A 42 6.16 8.62 -2.10
N PHE A 43 5.76 9.75 -2.69
CA PHE A 43 4.88 10.70 -2.04
C PHE A 43 3.48 10.10 -1.81
N ILE A 44 3.02 9.22 -2.69
CA ILE A 44 1.73 8.55 -2.53
C ILE A 44 1.81 7.54 -1.39
N THR A 45 2.88 6.76 -1.32
CA THR A 45 3.13 5.82 -0.24
C THR A 45 3.16 6.55 1.12
N THR A 46 3.88 7.67 1.18
CA THR A 46 3.96 8.49 2.40
C THR A 46 2.58 9.01 2.80
N ARG A 47 1.79 9.45 1.84
CA ARG A 47 0.43 9.93 2.11
C ARG A 47 -0.45 8.83 2.70
N LEU A 48 -0.39 7.63 2.14
CA LEU A 48 -1.16 6.49 2.65
C LEU A 48 -0.76 6.12 4.08
N LEU A 49 0.53 6.19 4.38
CA LEU A 49 1.04 5.98 5.73
C LEU A 49 0.50 7.03 6.70
N LYS A 50 0.50 8.30 6.29
CA LYS A 50 -0.02 9.39 7.11
C LYS A 50 -1.51 9.27 7.38
N GLN A 51 -2.26 8.78 6.40
CA GLN A 51 -3.70 8.59 6.52
C GLN A 51 -4.08 7.35 7.34
N GLY A 52 -3.11 6.50 7.64
CA GLY A 52 -3.34 5.26 8.37
C GLY A 52 -3.94 4.14 7.53
N VAL A 53 -4.12 4.36 6.24
CA VAL A 53 -4.60 3.32 5.31
C VAL A 53 -3.54 2.24 5.14
N LEU A 54 -2.29 2.66 5.04
CA LEU A 54 -1.14 1.78 4.91
C LEU A 54 -0.35 1.82 6.20
N LYS A 55 0.07 0.67 6.69
CA LYS A 55 0.86 0.55 7.91
C LYS A 55 2.09 -0.30 7.68
N THR A 56 3.12 -0.06 8.48
CA THR A 56 4.35 -0.83 8.43
C THR A 56 4.93 -0.94 9.83
N SER A 57 5.55 -2.09 10.13
CA SER A 57 6.25 -2.29 11.39
C SER A 57 7.77 -2.19 11.25
N ASP A 58 8.30 -2.39 10.04
CA ASP A 58 9.75 -2.40 9.79
C ASP A 58 10.20 -1.43 8.69
N GLY A 59 9.27 -0.73 8.07
CA GLY A 59 9.56 0.19 6.97
C GLY A 59 9.79 -0.48 5.63
N VAL A 60 9.70 -1.80 5.55
CA VAL A 60 9.93 -2.57 4.33
C VAL A 60 8.66 -3.29 3.89
N ARG A 61 7.96 -3.91 4.83
CA ARG A 61 6.72 -4.63 4.57
C ARG A 61 5.54 -3.82 5.03
N TYR A 62 4.47 -3.89 4.27
CA TYR A 62 3.29 -3.06 4.47
C TYR A 62 2.04 -3.92 4.57
N TYR A 63 1.04 -3.41 5.28
CA TYR A 63 -0.28 -4.01 5.33
C TYR A 63 -1.33 -2.91 5.37
N LEU A 64 -2.57 -3.28 5.05
CA LEU A 64 -3.67 -2.31 5.00
C LEU A 64 -4.47 -2.35 6.30
N ASP A 65 -4.88 -1.17 6.75
CA ASP A 65 -5.90 -1.04 7.77
C ASP A 65 -7.25 -0.92 7.06
N THR A 66 -7.99 -2.02 7.01
CA THR A 66 -9.26 -2.07 6.28
C THR A 66 -10.32 -1.17 6.87
N THR A 67 -10.15 -0.73 8.12
CA THR A 67 -11.09 0.22 8.75
C THR A 67 -10.93 1.63 8.20
N LYS A 68 -9.85 1.90 7.49
CA LYS A 68 -9.55 3.22 6.90
C LYS A 68 -9.84 3.28 5.40
N LEU A 69 -10.26 2.20 4.82
CA LEU A 69 -10.57 2.14 3.38
C LEU A 69 -11.90 2.78 3.03
#